data_15393501e25351a41631fc9aa54f3c34
#
_entry.id   15393501e25351a41631fc9aa54f3c34
#
_cell.length_a   1.000
_cell.length_b   1.000
_cell.length_c   1.000
_cell.angle_alpha   90.00
_cell.angle_beta   90.00
_cell.angle_gamma   90.00
#
_symmetry.space_group_name_H-M   'P 1'
#
loop_
_entity.id
_entity.type
_entity.pdbx_description
1 polymer ?
#
loop_
_entity_poly.entity_id
_entity_poly.type
_entity_poly.pdbx_seq_one_letter_code
_entity_poly.pdbx_strand_id
1 'polypeptide(L)'
;PLYEHGFDAGVIEKVIGEPVAALMGGSYADKVEAQRRVVRCGLQLGYDCIPFERGMVSLVQNGQALMGHAPAIIKTMADVEAYPWDTKLDEYIRRFDEDFSALRDALPEGMKAVGGIGNGLFETLQDFVPFQELAFLQMDEPEVYELLWSRIGDMMVALWTWMLENHADSFAVCRFGDDLGFRSSTLINPADIRK
;
A
#
# COMPACT_ATOMS: atom_id res chain seq x y z
N PRO A 1 9.10 22.59 -1.94
CA PRO A 1 9.62 21.25 -1.64
C PRO A 1 9.51 20.34 -2.85
N LEU A 2 10.59 19.60 -3.14
CA LEU A 2 10.58 18.57 -4.18
C LEU A 2 10.20 17.23 -3.59
N TYR A 3 9.35 16.50 -4.30
CA TYR A 3 8.84 15.19 -3.91
C TYR A 3 8.79 14.27 -5.14
N GLU A 4 9.15 13.00 -4.93
CA GLU A 4 8.96 11.92 -5.90
C GLU A 4 8.10 10.82 -5.26
N HIS A 5 7.25 10.16 -6.07
CA HIS A 5 6.35 9.13 -5.57
C HIS A 5 7.09 7.89 -5.03
N GLY A 6 8.16 7.48 -5.70
CA GLY A 6 8.94 6.31 -5.31
C GLY A 6 10.34 6.34 -5.93
N PHE A 7 11.30 5.73 -5.25
CA PHE A 7 12.62 5.46 -5.79
C PHE A 7 12.77 3.96 -6.01
N ASP A 8 12.95 3.56 -7.27
CA ASP A 8 13.32 2.19 -7.59
C ASP A 8 14.69 1.84 -7.00
N ALA A 9 14.83 0.62 -6.47
CA ALA A 9 16.07 0.17 -5.86
C ALA A 9 17.29 0.31 -6.81
N GLY A 10 17.11 -0.01 -8.09
CA GLY A 10 18.16 0.14 -9.08
C GLY A 10 18.56 1.60 -9.34
N VAL A 11 17.65 2.55 -9.19
CA VAL A 11 17.93 3.99 -9.24
C VAL A 11 18.73 4.41 -8.01
N ILE A 12 18.28 4.01 -6.81
CA ILE A 12 18.98 4.29 -5.56
C ILE A 12 20.42 3.79 -5.64
N GLU A 13 20.61 2.52 -6.00
CA GLU A 13 21.93 1.89 -6.10
C GLU A 13 22.86 2.60 -7.09
N LYS A 14 22.34 3.07 -8.22
CA LYS A 14 23.11 3.85 -9.19
C LYS A 14 23.52 5.22 -8.67
N VAL A 15 22.63 5.90 -7.95
CA VAL A 15 22.88 7.25 -7.42
C VAL A 15 23.90 7.22 -6.29
N ILE A 16 23.75 6.29 -5.33
CA ILE A 16 24.61 6.25 -4.15
C ILE A 16 25.82 5.32 -4.28
N GLY A 17 25.84 4.44 -5.30
CA GLY A 17 26.92 3.46 -5.51
C GLY A 17 26.91 2.27 -4.55
N GLU A 18 25.81 2.03 -3.83
CA GLU A 18 25.72 0.99 -2.82
C GLU A 18 24.43 0.15 -3.00
N PRO A 19 24.47 -1.19 -2.75
CA PRO A 19 23.29 -2.04 -2.88
C PRO A 19 22.25 -1.69 -1.83
N VAL A 20 20.95 -1.75 -2.17
CA VAL A 20 19.84 -1.48 -1.25
C VAL A 20 18.79 -2.59 -1.21
N ALA A 21 18.57 -3.25 -2.35
CA ALA A 21 17.48 -4.23 -2.50
C ALA A 21 17.52 -5.35 -1.45
N ALA A 22 18.70 -5.91 -1.17
CA ALA A 22 18.87 -6.99 -0.20
C ALA A 22 18.57 -6.56 1.25
N LEU A 23 18.74 -5.29 1.58
CA LEU A 23 18.49 -4.76 2.91
C LEU A 23 17.00 -4.57 3.21
N MET A 24 16.16 -4.31 2.20
CA MET A 24 14.74 -4.00 2.37
C MET A 24 13.94 -5.15 3.01
N GLY A 25 14.35 -6.40 2.79
CA GLY A 25 13.75 -7.60 3.37
C GLY A 25 14.54 -8.22 4.52
N GLY A 26 15.59 -7.57 4.99
CA GLY A 26 16.50 -8.08 6.02
C GLY A 26 16.01 -7.86 7.46
N SER A 27 16.95 -7.88 8.39
CA SER A 27 16.72 -7.58 9.81
C SER A 27 16.26 -6.13 10.01
N TYR A 28 15.79 -5.80 11.22
CA TYR A 28 15.45 -4.41 11.55
C TYR A 28 16.61 -3.43 11.26
N ALA A 29 17.84 -3.81 11.61
CA ALA A 29 19.02 -2.98 11.33
C ALA A 29 19.24 -2.81 9.82
N ASP A 30 19.00 -3.84 9.02
CA ASP A 30 19.08 -3.77 7.56
C ASP A 30 18.00 -2.83 7.00
N LYS A 31 16.79 -2.90 7.51
CA LYS A 31 15.70 -2.00 7.12
C LYS A 31 16.03 -0.54 7.43
N VAL A 32 16.57 -0.25 8.63
CA VAL A 32 17.05 1.10 8.99
C VAL A 32 18.13 1.57 8.03
N GLU A 33 19.11 0.73 7.73
CA GLU A 33 20.18 1.07 6.77
C GLU A 33 19.63 1.26 5.35
N ALA A 34 18.66 0.45 4.91
CA ALA A 34 17.98 0.64 3.63
C ALA A 34 17.34 2.03 3.55
N GLN A 35 16.60 2.45 4.60
CA GLN A 35 15.99 3.78 4.65
C GLN A 35 17.03 4.91 4.67
N ARG A 36 18.17 4.74 5.35
CA ARG A 36 19.28 5.70 5.30
C ARG A 36 19.83 5.86 3.90
N ARG A 37 19.87 4.78 3.11
CA ARG A 37 20.29 4.82 1.69
C ARG A 37 19.27 5.54 0.82
N VAL A 38 17.96 5.32 1.06
CA VAL A 38 16.89 6.08 0.40
C VAL A 38 17.02 7.58 0.71
N VAL A 39 17.25 7.93 1.98
CA VAL A 39 17.48 9.33 2.41
C VAL A 39 18.68 9.93 1.69
N ARG A 40 19.82 9.23 1.66
CA ARG A 40 21.02 9.73 0.96
C ARG A 40 20.78 9.94 -0.54
N CYS A 41 20.06 9.01 -1.17
CA CYS A 41 19.67 9.16 -2.56
C CYS A 41 18.80 10.41 -2.76
N GLY A 42 17.77 10.59 -1.96
CA GLY A 42 16.91 11.77 -2.01
C GLY A 42 17.68 13.07 -1.85
N LEU A 43 18.56 13.14 -0.87
CA LEU A 43 19.42 14.32 -0.64
C LEU A 43 20.35 14.62 -1.82
N GLN A 44 20.98 13.59 -2.42
CA GLN A 44 21.84 13.76 -3.60
C GLN A 44 21.08 14.25 -4.84
N LEU A 45 19.80 13.86 -4.95
CA LEU A 45 18.92 14.30 -6.02
C LEU A 45 18.23 15.65 -5.74
N GLY A 46 18.43 16.23 -4.55
CA GLY A 46 17.88 17.52 -4.15
C GLY A 46 16.43 17.48 -3.67
N TYR A 47 15.95 16.33 -3.20
CA TYR A 47 14.61 16.21 -2.61
C TYR A 47 14.58 16.65 -1.15
N ASP A 48 13.50 17.33 -0.77
CA ASP A 48 13.25 17.79 0.61
C ASP A 48 12.56 16.72 1.48
N CYS A 49 11.88 15.78 0.84
CA CYS A 49 11.15 14.67 1.47
C CYS A 49 11.49 13.37 0.74
N ILE A 50 11.34 12.25 1.42
CA ILE A 50 11.48 10.93 0.80
C ILE A 50 10.13 10.23 0.67
N PRO A 51 9.93 9.41 -0.38
CA PRO A 51 8.75 8.57 -0.48
C PRO A 51 8.82 7.40 0.50
N PHE A 52 7.69 7.09 1.14
CA PHE A 52 7.57 5.89 1.94
C PHE A 52 6.13 5.39 1.99
N GLU A 53 5.88 4.26 1.38
CA GLU A 53 4.56 3.62 1.39
C GLU A 53 4.66 2.15 1.76
N ARG A 54 3.62 1.64 2.43
CA ARG A 54 3.41 0.21 2.68
C ARG A 54 2.01 -0.16 2.25
N GLY A 55 1.94 -0.94 1.18
CA GLY A 55 0.67 -1.33 0.58
C GLY A 55 0.05 -2.55 1.24
N MET A 56 -1.27 -2.62 1.22
CA MET A 56 -2.05 -3.81 1.55
C MET A 56 -1.99 -4.89 0.45
N VAL A 57 -0.92 -4.91 -0.33
CA VAL A 57 -0.67 -5.99 -1.30
C VAL A 57 -0.54 -7.31 -0.57
N SER A 58 -1.05 -8.38 -1.17
CA SER A 58 -0.98 -9.73 -0.60
C SER A 58 -1.85 -9.93 0.65
N LEU A 59 -2.99 -9.25 0.76
CA LEU A 59 -4.09 -9.71 1.61
C LEU A 59 -4.44 -11.16 1.27
N VAL A 60 -4.28 -11.51 0.02
CA VAL A 60 -4.35 -12.87 -0.48
C VAL A 60 -2.98 -13.39 -0.87
N GLN A 61 -2.75 -14.65 -0.60
CA GLN A 61 -1.52 -15.31 -1.04
C GLN A 61 -1.44 -15.28 -2.58
N ASN A 62 -0.36 -14.68 -3.11
CA ASN A 62 -0.15 -14.45 -4.55
C ASN A 62 -1.12 -13.44 -5.19
N GLY A 63 -1.77 -12.58 -4.42
CA GLY A 63 -2.53 -11.44 -4.94
C GLY A 63 -1.62 -10.56 -5.80
N GLN A 64 -2.13 -10.11 -6.94
CA GLN A 64 -1.47 -9.20 -7.86
C GLN A 64 -2.51 -8.23 -8.39
N ALA A 65 -2.72 -7.13 -7.67
CA ALA A 65 -3.61 -6.08 -8.12
C ALA A 65 -3.33 -5.69 -9.59
N LEU A 66 -4.37 -5.53 -10.39
CA LEU A 66 -4.34 -5.14 -11.81
C LEU A 66 -3.70 -6.14 -12.80
N MET A 67 -2.87 -7.05 -12.37
CA MET A 67 -2.11 -7.96 -13.24
C MET A 67 -2.44 -9.44 -13.02
N GLY A 68 -3.30 -9.76 -12.05
CA GLY A 68 -3.60 -11.14 -11.68
C GLY A 68 -4.54 -11.82 -12.67
N HIS A 69 -4.17 -13.01 -13.13
CA HIS A 69 -5.04 -13.97 -13.82
C HIS A 69 -5.45 -15.10 -12.86
N ALA A 70 -5.24 -14.92 -11.56
CA ALA A 70 -5.70 -15.88 -10.57
C ALA A 70 -7.23 -15.88 -10.52
N PRO A 71 -7.87 -17.03 -10.29
CA PRO A 71 -9.33 -17.07 -10.14
C PRO A 71 -9.75 -16.29 -8.88
N ALA A 72 -10.95 -15.72 -8.91
CA ALA A 72 -11.52 -15.06 -7.74
C ALA A 72 -11.54 -16.00 -6.53
N ILE A 73 -11.10 -15.52 -5.41
CA ILE A 73 -11.12 -16.26 -4.14
C ILE A 73 -12.37 -15.95 -3.32
N ILE A 74 -13.02 -14.82 -3.59
CA ILE A 74 -14.31 -14.43 -3.02
C ILE A 74 -15.34 -14.40 -4.14
N LYS A 75 -16.40 -15.22 -3.99
CA LYS A 75 -17.50 -15.34 -4.93
C LYS A 75 -18.86 -15.29 -4.25
N THR A 76 -18.89 -15.58 -2.95
CA THR A 76 -20.13 -15.69 -2.19
C THR A 76 -20.02 -14.92 -0.88
N MET A 77 -21.17 -14.63 -0.28
CA MET A 77 -21.25 -14.04 1.05
C MET A 77 -20.43 -14.84 2.09
N ALA A 78 -20.55 -16.17 2.03
CA ALA A 78 -19.82 -17.07 2.93
C ALA A 78 -18.29 -16.94 2.77
N ASP A 79 -17.77 -16.68 1.57
CA ASP A 79 -16.34 -16.47 1.35
C ASP A 79 -15.87 -15.19 2.02
N VAL A 80 -16.66 -14.09 1.95
CA VAL A 80 -16.35 -12.83 2.63
C VAL A 80 -16.35 -12.99 4.14
N GLU A 81 -17.36 -13.68 4.68
CA GLU A 81 -17.49 -13.92 6.12
C GLU A 81 -16.40 -14.85 6.68
N ALA A 82 -15.98 -15.86 5.90
CA ALA A 82 -14.95 -16.80 6.29
C ALA A 82 -13.53 -16.24 6.22
N TYR A 83 -13.31 -15.11 5.51
CA TYR A 83 -11.99 -14.54 5.37
C TYR A 83 -11.51 -13.97 6.73
N PRO A 84 -10.26 -14.23 7.17
CA PRO A 84 -9.80 -13.87 8.52
C PRO A 84 -9.37 -12.40 8.61
N TRP A 85 -10.29 -11.46 8.44
CA TRP A 85 -10.05 -10.01 8.38
C TRP A 85 -9.24 -9.48 9.56
N ASP A 86 -9.64 -9.80 10.80
CA ASP A 86 -8.98 -9.31 12.01
C ASP A 86 -7.55 -9.85 12.12
N THR A 87 -7.34 -11.13 11.84
CA THR A 87 -6.00 -11.74 11.85
C THR A 87 -5.09 -11.08 10.80
N LYS A 88 -5.64 -10.72 9.65
CA LYS A 88 -4.89 -10.03 8.60
C LYS A 88 -4.57 -8.59 8.98
N LEU A 89 -5.48 -7.89 9.60
CA LEU A 89 -5.24 -6.55 10.14
C LEU A 89 -4.08 -6.56 11.16
N ASP A 90 -4.12 -7.47 12.13
CA ASP A 90 -3.06 -7.62 13.13
C ASP A 90 -1.70 -7.96 12.50
N GLU A 91 -1.70 -8.81 11.48
CA GLU A 91 -0.49 -9.16 10.72
C GLU A 91 0.12 -7.93 10.02
N TYR A 92 -0.73 -7.10 9.37
CA TYR A 92 -0.27 -5.88 8.71
C TYR A 92 0.26 -4.87 9.70
N ILE A 93 -0.47 -4.61 10.80
CA ILE A 93 -0.03 -3.67 11.84
C ILE A 93 1.36 -4.06 12.34
N ARG A 94 1.56 -5.33 12.69
CA ARG A 94 2.86 -5.81 13.21
C ARG A 94 4.00 -5.63 12.18
N ARG A 95 3.76 -5.94 10.89
CA ARG A 95 4.77 -5.79 9.84
C ARG A 95 5.08 -4.34 9.56
N PHE A 96 4.04 -3.52 9.46
CA PHE A 96 4.17 -2.12 9.16
C PHE A 96 4.81 -1.34 10.31
N ASP A 97 4.52 -1.70 11.56
CA ASP A 97 5.14 -1.07 12.73
C ASP A 97 6.66 -1.15 12.69
N GLU A 98 7.21 -2.31 12.33
CA GLU A 98 8.65 -2.48 12.15
C GLU A 98 9.19 -1.60 11.02
N ASP A 99 8.50 -1.55 9.89
CA ASP A 99 8.94 -0.78 8.71
C ASP A 99 8.84 0.75 8.95
N PHE A 100 7.76 1.23 9.57
CA PHE A 100 7.58 2.64 9.93
C PHE A 100 8.55 3.08 11.04
N SER A 101 8.84 2.21 11.99
CA SER A 101 9.87 2.44 13.00
C SER A 101 11.26 2.53 12.39
N ALA A 102 11.59 1.67 11.43
CA ALA A 102 12.86 1.73 10.70
C ALA A 102 12.99 3.03 9.89
N LEU A 103 11.91 3.53 9.29
CA LEU A 103 11.87 4.85 8.66
C LEU A 103 12.20 5.95 9.67
N ARG A 104 11.49 6.00 10.80
CA ARG A 104 11.70 7.00 11.84
C ARG A 104 13.17 7.05 12.30
N ASP A 105 13.78 5.89 12.53
CA ASP A 105 15.16 5.77 13.02
C ASP A 105 16.21 6.09 11.94
N ALA A 106 15.79 6.18 10.68
CA ALA A 106 16.63 6.53 9.54
C ALA A 106 16.56 8.01 9.13
N LEU A 107 15.44 8.68 9.46
CA LEU A 107 15.23 10.07 9.06
C LEU A 107 16.18 11.01 9.79
N PRO A 108 16.91 11.90 9.09
CA PRO A 108 17.68 12.95 9.73
C PRO A 108 16.75 14.03 10.30
N GLU A 109 17.26 14.79 11.27
CA GLU A 109 16.52 15.90 11.84
C GLU A 109 16.00 16.86 10.77
N GLY A 110 14.74 17.22 10.85
CA GLY A 110 14.06 18.13 9.91
C GLY A 110 13.56 17.51 8.62
N MET A 111 13.97 16.28 8.26
CA MET A 111 13.44 15.58 7.10
C MET A 111 12.24 14.72 7.47
N LYS A 112 11.26 14.68 6.58
CA LYS A 112 10.05 13.85 6.72
C LYS A 112 9.79 13.06 5.45
N ALA A 113 8.93 12.05 5.57
CA ALA A 113 8.45 11.26 4.44
C ALA A 113 7.14 11.82 3.86
N VAL A 114 6.83 11.37 2.66
CA VAL A 114 5.53 11.53 2.00
C VAL A 114 5.03 10.13 1.63
N GLY A 115 3.79 9.81 1.98
CA GLY A 115 3.19 8.49 1.73
C GLY A 115 2.32 8.00 2.88
N GLY A 116 2.59 6.79 3.37
CA GLY A 116 1.83 6.15 4.44
C GLY A 116 1.35 4.76 4.07
N ILE A 117 0.05 4.48 4.22
CA ILE A 117 -0.57 3.23 3.76
C ILE A 117 -0.90 3.38 2.27
N GLY A 118 -0.22 2.61 1.44
CA GLY A 118 -0.41 2.59 0.00
C GLY A 118 -1.45 1.57 -0.45
N ASN A 119 -1.64 1.51 -1.75
CA ASN A 119 -2.69 0.80 -2.49
C ASN A 119 -4.09 1.30 -2.16
N GLY A 120 -4.87 1.56 -3.20
CA GLY A 120 -6.25 1.99 -3.06
C GLY A 120 -7.19 0.83 -2.78
N LEU A 121 -8.44 1.17 -2.52
CA LEU A 121 -9.49 0.19 -2.27
C LEU A 121 -9.76 -0.67 -3.50
N PHE A 122 -9.80 -0.05 -4.67
CA PHE A 122 -10.07 -0.73 -5.92
C PHE A 122 -8.92 -1.66 -6.34
N GLU A 123 -7.66 -1.22 -6.17
CA GLU A 123 -6.50 -2.09 -6.38
C GLU A 123 -6.53 -3.29 -5.44
N THR A 124 -6.82 -3.07 -4.15
CA THR A 124 -6.90 -4.13 -3.15
C THR A 124 -8.05 -5.09 -3.43
N LEU A 125 -9.21 -4.58 -3.90
CA LEU A 125 -10.35 -5.40 -4.27
C LEU A 125 -10.00 -6.40 -5.38
N GLN A 126 -9.15 -5.99 -6.32
CA GLN A 126 -8.72 -6.85 -7.43
C GLN A 126 -7.78 -7.99 -7.00
N ASP A 127 -7.20 -7.94 -5.82
CA ASP A 127 -6.50 -9.09 -5.23
C ASP A 127 -7.46 -10.22 -4.86
N PHE A 128 -8.71 -9.90 -4.50
CA PHE A 128 -9.73 -10.88 -4.13
C PHE A 128 -10.53 -11.37 -5.34
N VAL A 129 -10.84 -10.46 -6.25
CA VAL A 129 -11.68 -10.71 -7.41
C VAL A 129 -11.08 -10.03 -8.64
N PRO A 130 -10.58 -10.76 -9.64
CA PRO A 130 -10.01 -10.18 -10.85
C PRO A 130 -10.97 -9.21 -11.53
N PHE A 131 -10.44 -8.18 -12.16
CA PHE A 131 -11.20 -7.07 -12.74
C PHE A 131 -12.41 -7.49 -13.58
N GLN A 132 -12.25 -8.50 -14.45
CA GLN A 132 -13.36 -8.97 -15.29
C GLN A 132 -14.45 -9.67 -14.49
N GLU A 133 -14.06 -10.50 -13.49
CA GLU A 133 -15.01 -11.19 -12.62
C GLU A 133 -15.70 -10.21 -11.66
N LEU A 134 -15.01 -9.11 -11.29
CA LEU A 134 -15.56 -8.06 -10.44
C LEU A 134 -16.77 -7.37 -11.06
N ALA A 135 -16.76 -7.13 -12.38
CA ALA A 135 -17.89 -6.56 -13.10
C ALA A 135 -19.10 -7.49 -13.09
N PHE A 136 -18.90 -8.80 -13.20
CA PHE A 136 -19.97 -9.79 -13.05
C PHE A 136 -20.45 -9.88 -11.61
N LEU A 137 -19.55 -9.89 -10.63
CA LEU A 137 -19.91 -9.92 -9.22
C LEU A 137 -20.81 -8.73 -8.85
N GLN A 138 -20.49 -7.54 -9.35
CA GLN A 138 -21.33 -6.34 -9.13
C GLN A 138 -22.74 -6.48 -9.68
N MET A 139 -22.92 -7.19 -10.80
CA MET A 139 -24.23 -7.37 -11.47
C MET A 139 -25.03 -8.53 -10.90
N ASP A 140 -24.35 -9.64 -10.63
CA ASP A 140 -24.99 -10.92 -10.30
C ASP A 140 -25.17 -11.09 -8.78
N GLU A 141 -24.21 -10.56 -7.98
CA GLU A 141 -24.17 -10.70 -6.53
C GLU A 141 -23.84 -9.35 -5.84
N PRO A 142 -24.69 -8.31 -6.01
CA PRO A 142 -24.39 -6.95 -5.54
C PRO A 142 -24.16 -6.86 -4.03
N GLU A 143 -24.80 -7.70 -3.21
CA GLU A 143 -24.62 -7.73 -1.75
C GLU A 143 -23.21 -8.23 -1.38
N VAL A 144 -22.69 -9.22 -2.11
CA VAL A 144 -21.31 -9.70 -1.92
C VAL A 144 -20.31 -8.63 -2.30
N TYR A 145 -20.55 -7.96 -3.43
CA TYR A 145 -19.72 -6.86 -3.90
C TYR A 145 -19.65 -5.72 -2.88
N GLU A 146 -20.80 -5.27 -2.36
CA GLU A 146 -20.88 -4.18 -1.38
C GLU A 146 -20.23 -4.57 -0.05
N LEU A 147 -20.46 -5.79 0.44
CA LEU A 147 -19.83 -6.26 1.67
C LEU A 147 -18.31 -6.35 1.54
N LEU A 148 -17.79 -6.82 0.40
CA LEU A 148 -16.34 -6.90 0.17
C LEU A 148 -15.69 -5.52 0.17
N TRP A 149 -16.31 -4.52 -0.49
CA TRP A 149 -15.87 -3.12 -0.42
C TRP A 149 -15.83 -2.61 1.01
N SER A 150 -16.90 -2.86 1.79
CA SER A 150 -16.98 -2.43 3.18
C SER A 150 -15.86 -3.04 4.02
N ARG A 151 -15.60 -4.34 3.90
CA ARG A 151 -14.54 -5.02 4.65
C ARG A 151 -13.14 -4.49 4.35
N ILE A 152 -12.85 -4.25 3.07
CA ILE A 152 -11.57 -3.65 2.66
C ILE A 152 -11.48 -2.20 3.16
N GLY A 153 -12.56 -1.44 3.06
CA GLY A 153 -12.65 -0.08 3.58
C GLY A 153 -12.41 0.02 5.07
N ASP A 154 -13.06 -0.84 5.85
CA ASP A 154 -12.89 -0.90 7.31
C ASP A 154 -11.43 -1.20 7.69
N MET A 155 -10.80 -2.15 6.99
CA MET A 155 -9.40 -2.48 7.20
C MET A 155 -8.47 -1.30 6.83
N MET A 156 -8.74 -0.60 5.73
CA MET A 156 -7.98 0.58 5.32
C MET A 156 -8.09 1.69 6.36
N VAL A 157 -9.30 1.97 6.86
CA VAL A 157 -9.52 2.96 7.91
C VAL A 157 -8.79 2.58 9.19
N ALA A 158 -8.84 1.30 9.59
CA ALA A 158 -8.12 0.83 10.78
C ALA A 158 -6.60 0.99 10.64
N LEU A 159 -6.03 0.63 9.49
CA LEU A 159 -4.58 0.78 9.23
C LEU A 159 -4.14 2.25 9.20
N TRP A 160 -4.91 3.13 8.56
CA TRP A 160 -4.62 4.56 8.55
C TRP A 160 -4.75 5.18 9.94
N THR A 161 -5.78 4.80 10.71
CA THR A 161 -5.94 5.27 12.08
C THR A 161 -4.74 4.87 12.93
N TRP A 162 -4.37 3.59 12.91
CA TRP A 162 -3.20 3.10 13.62
C TRP A 162 -1.91 3.83 13.19
N MET A 163 -1.69 4.00 11.88
CA MET A 163 -0.51 4.69 11.36
C MET A 163 -0.44 6.14 11.84
N LEU A 164 -1.56 6.86 11.79
CA LEU A 164 -1.62 8.26 12.24
C LEU A 164 -1.42 8.40 13.75
N GLU A 165 -1.92 7.47 14.54
CA GLU A 165 -1.72 7.47 15.99
C GLU A 165 -0.28 7.16 16.43
N ASN A 166 0.45 6.35 15.66
CA ASN A 166 1.75 5.81 16.07
C ASN A 166 2.94 6.39 15.29
N HIS A 167 2.75 6.84 14.05
CA HIS A 167 3.85 7.19 13.13
C HIS A 167 3.66 8.51 12.37
N ALA A 168 2.61 9.29 12.63
CA ALA A 168 2.33 10.55 11.93
C ALA A 168 3.51 11.53 11.95
N ASP A 169 4.28 11.56 13.03
CA ASP A 169 5.42 12.47 13.18
C ASP A 169 6.54 12.26 12.15
N SER A 170 6.60 11.08 11.52
CA SER A 170 7.55 10.79 10.44
C SER A 170 7.14 11.36 9.08
N PHE A 171 5.91 11.85 8.94
CA PHE A 171 5.35 12.28 7.66
C PHE A 171 5.08 13.78 7.59
N ALA A 172 5.43 14.39 6.45
CA ALA A 172 5.03 15.75 6.10
C ALA A 172 3.65 15.77 5.44
N VAL A 173 3.35 14.74 4.64
CA VAL A 173 2.09 14.56 3.92
C VAL A 173 1.74 13.08 3.92
N CYS A 174 0.51 12.77 4.32
CA CYS A 174 -0.09 11.46 4.10
C CYS A 174 -0.69 11.42 2.70
N ARG A 175 -0.34 10.39 1.92
CA ARG A 175 -0.79 10.22 0.55
C ARG A 175 -1.53 8.92 0.40
N PHE A 176 -2.68 9.00 -0.24
CA PHE A 176 -3.50 7.88 -0.65
C PHE A 176 -3.67 7.91 -2.18
N GLY A 177 -3.58 6.76 -2.84
CA GLY A 177 -3.77 6.64 -4.26
C GLY A 177 -4.50 5.36 -4.62
N ASP A 178 -5.28 5.40 -5.71
CA ASP A 178 -5.98 4.25 -6.26
C ASP A 178 -6.04 4.35 -7.78
N ASP A 179 -5.97 3.22 -8.47
CA ASP A 179 -6.02 3.14 -9.93
C ASP A 179 -7.46 3.06 -10.45
N LEU A 180 -8.21 4.15 -10.29
CA LEU A 180 -9.63 4.25 -10.66
C LEU A 180 -9.86 4.60 -12.13
N GLY A 181 -8.81 4.88 -12.87
CA GLY A 181 -8.92 5.40 -14.23
C GLY A 181 -8.01 4.73 -15.24
N PHE A 182 -8.46 4.72 -16.47
CA PHE A 182 -7.68 4.34 -17.62
C PHE A 182 -7.66 5.51 -18.62
N ARG A 183 -6.81 5.40 -19.62
CA ARG A 183 -6.46 6.41 -20.62
C ARG A 183 -7.65 7.24 -21.16
N SER A 184 -8.83 6.67 -21.28
CA SER A 184 -10.01 7.29 -21.90
C SER A 184 -11.25 7.32 -21.01
N SER A 185 -11.26 6.61 -19.87
CA SER A 185 -12.42 6.52 -18.97
C SER A 185 -12.02 6.05 -17.58
N THR A 186 -12.95 6.10 -16.63
CA THR A 186 -12.82 5.40 -15.34
C THR A 186 -13.02 3.89 -15.55
N LEU A 187 -12.35 3.10 -14.70
CA LEU A 187 -12.48 1.63 -14.67
C LEU A 187 -13.79 1.19 -14.01
N ILE A 188 -14.29 1.99 -13.09
CA ILE A 188 -15.58 1.79 -12.42
C ILE A 188 -16.45 3.03 -12.61
N ASN A 189 -17.76 2.87 -12.44
CA ASN A 189 -18.68 3.99 -12.56
C ASN A 189 -18.40 5.04 -11.49
N PRO A 190 -18.22 6.35 -11.83
CA PRO A 190 -18.00 7.40 -10.84
C PRO A 190 -19.07 7.52 -9.76
N ALA A 191 -20.30 7.05 -10.03
CA ALA A 191 -21.37 7.02 -9.04
C ALA A 191 -21.12 5.97 -7.94
N ASP A 192 -20.42 4.87 -8.26
CA ASP A 192 -20.07 3.82 -7.30
C ASP A 192 -18.86 4.19 -6.44
N ILE A 193 -17.95 5.02 -6.97
CA ILE A 193 -16.81 5.58 -6.20
C ILE A 193 -17.27 6.47 -5.04
N ARG A 194 -18.48 7.01 -5.10
CA ARG A 194 -19.00 7.97 -4.11
C ARG A 194 -19.82 7.33 -2.99
N LYS A 195 -20.06 6.04 -3.09
CA LYS A 195 -20.78 5.28 -2.05
C LYS A 195 -19.81 4.88 -0.94
#